data_988badd24be07ddc8f7268589128c25d
#
_entry.id   988badd24be07ddc8f7268589128c25d
#
_cell.length_a   1.000
_cell.length_b   1.000
_cell.length_c   1.000
_cell.angle_alpha   90.00
_cell.angle_beta   90.00
_cell.angle_gamma   90.00
#
_symmetry.space_group_name_H-M   'P 1'
#
loop_
_entity.id
_entity.type
_entity.pdbx_description
1 polymer ?
#
loop_
_entity_poly.entity_id
_entity_poly.type
_entity_poly.pdbx_seq_one_letter_code
_entity_poly.pdbx_strand_id
1 'polypeptide(L)'
;MNTAPTTAHNAKRLPRAGVAKRLVARIGDGPAVIGGIGNANFDLWAAGHRARNFYMLGSMGLAIPIGLGVALAQPDRRVFVLEGDGSLLMQLGCLATVAARAPRNLAILILDNGTFQITGGQPTPAEQSGTDLVAVARACG
;
A
#
# COMPACT_ATOMS: atom_id res chain seq x y z
N MET A 1 1.96 -1.98 -35.51
CA MET A 1 3.08 -2.82 -35.04
C MET A 1 3.10 -2.74 -33.53
N ASN A 2 2.68 -3.82 -32.89
CA ASN A 2 2.44 -3.88 -31.45
C ASN A 2 3.71 -4.45 -30.80
N THR A 3 4.60 -3.60 -30.32
CA THR A 3 5.75 -4.04 -29.53
C THR A 3 5.28 -4.31 -28.11
N ALA A 4 5.24 -5.58 -27.74
CA ALA A 4 5.00 -5.99 -26.37
C ALA A 4 5.98 -5.28 -25.39
N PRO A 5 5.55 -4.81 -24.23
CA PRO A 5 6.44 -4.21 -23.25
C PRO A 5 7.42 -5.28 -22.76
N THR A 6 8.69 -4.97 -22.85
CA THR A 6 9.80 -5.82 -22.41
C THR A 6 9.72 -5.97 -20.88
N THR A 7 9.39 -7.15 -20.43
CA THR A 7 9.32 -7.54 -19.01
C THR A 7 10.72 -7.59 -18.40
N ALA A 8 11.23 -6.47 -17.96
CA ALA A 8 12.44 -6.37 -17.13
C ALA A 8 12.08 -6.34 -15.62
N HIS A 9 11.21 -7.24 -15.16
CA HIS A 9 10.89 -7.38 -13.73
C HIS A 9 10.78 -8.84 -13.31
N ASN A 10 11.82 -9.63 -13.58
CA ASN A 10 11.94 -10.96 -13.00
C ASN A 10 12.68 -10.93 -11.66
N ALA A 11 12.56 -9.85 -10.90
CA ALA A 11 12.87 -9.84 -9.49
C ALA A 11 11.85 -10.73 -8.77
N LYS A 12 12.32 -11.64 -7.94
CA LYS A 12 11.56 -12.62 -7.16
C LYS A 12 10.35 -11.95 -6.49
N ARG A 13 9.17 -12.02 -7.14
CA ARG A 13 7.94 -11.40 -6.62
C ARG A 13 7.57 -12.08 -5.30
N LEU A 14 7.44 -11.30 -4.24
CA LEU A 14 6.99 -11.82 -2.95
C LEU A 14 5.47 -11.98 -2.99
N PRO A 15 4.92 -13.12 -2.56
CA PRO A 15 3.48 -13.25 -2.36
C PRO A 15 2.99 -12.19 -1.37
N ARG A 16 1.86 -11.55 -1.64
CA ARG A 16 1.27 -10.49 -0.80
C ARG A 16 1.12 -10.91 0.66
N ALA A 17 0.58 -12.11 0.92
CA ALA A 17 0.47 -12.67 2.26
C ALA A 17 1.84 -12.84 2.93
N GLY A 18 2.88 -13.16 2.16
CA GLY A 18 4.26 -13.22 2.66
C GLY A 18 4.80 -11.87 3.09
N VAL A 19 4.39 -10.78 2.43
CA VAL A 19 4.77 -9.40 2.84
C VAL A 19 4.13 -9.05 4.17
N ALA A 20 2.82 -9.25 4.34
CA ALA A 20 2.10 -8.99 5.58
C ALA A 20 2.68 -9.81 6.75
N LYS A 21 2.91 -11.11 6.55
CA LYS A 21 3.49 -12.00 7.56
C LYS A 21 4.90 -11.54 7.99
N ARG A 22 5.75 -11.18 7.03
CA ARG A 22 7.11 -10.68 7.34
C ARG A 22 7.10 -9.34 8.04
N LEU A 23 6.17 -8.45 7.67
CA LEU A 23 5.99 -7.15 8.34
C LEU A 23 5.63 -7.39 9.80
N VAL A 24 4.52 -8.09 10.07
CA VAL A 24 4.01 -8.33 11.43
C VAL A 24 5.07 -9.02 12.30
N ALA A 25 5.77 -10.03 11.78
CA ALA A 25 6.82 -10.73 12.52
C ALA A 25 8.02 -9.83 12.93
N ARG A 26 8.25 -8.72 12.22
CA ARG A 26 9.41 -7.86 12.46
C ARG A 26 9.11 -6.62 13.28
N ILE A 27 7.87 -6.13 13.25
CA ILE A 27 7.56 -4.83 13.86
C ILE A 27 7.17 -4.93 15.33
N GLY A 28 6.80 -6.13 15.84
CA GLY A 28 6.29 -6.29 17.21
C GLY A 28 4.99 -5.53 17.43
N ASP A 29 4.65 -5.21 18.69
CA ASP A 29 3.35 -4.61 19.05
C ASP A 29 3.33 -3.07 19.08
N GLY A 30 4.49 -2.42 19.04
CA GLY A 30 4.60 -0.95 19.14
C GLY A 30 4.01 -0.17 17.96
N PRO A 31 4.38 -0.48 16.72
CA PRO A 31 3.92 0.24 15.53
C PRO A 31 2.43 0.06 15.23
N ALA A 32 1.82 1.07 14.61
CA ALA A 32 0.49 0.95 14.01
C ALA A 32 0.59 0.43 12.57
N VAL A 33 -0.40 -0.35 12.13
CA VAL A 33 -0.52 -0.80 10.74
C VAL A 33 -1.92 -0.48 10.23
N ILE A 34 -1.98 0.25 9.13
CA ILE A 34 -3.22 0.61 8.45
C ILE A 34 -3.33 -0.28 7.20
N GLY A 35 -4.26 -1.20 7.20
CA GLY A 35 -4.53 -2.06 6.06
C GLY A 35 -5.55 -1.43 5.12
N GLY A 36 -5.22 -1.32 3.85
CA GLY A 36 -6.14 -0.93 2.78
C GLY A 36 -7.23 -1.99 2.58
N ILE A 37 -8.33 -1.58 1.94
CA ILE A 37 -9.49 -2.46 1.73
C ILE A 37 -9.08 -3.76 1.01
N GLY A 38 -9.79 -4.82 1.35
CA GLY A 38 -9.74 -6.05 0.60
C GLY A 38 -8.68 -7.03 1.06
N ASN A 39 -8.04 -7.69 0.09
CA ASN A 39 -7.09 -8.77 0.37
C ASN A 39 -5.91 -8.33 1.26
N ALA A 40 -5.50 -7.06 1.21
CA ALA A 40 -4.49 -6.52 2.12
C ALA A 40 -4.89 -6.66 3.60
N ASN A 41 -6.17 -6.43 3.89
CA ASN A 41 -6.73 -6.61 5.24
C ASN A 41 -6.76 -8.07 5.66
N PHE A 42 -7.21 -8.97 4.77
CA PHE A 42 -7.26 -10.40 5.07
C PHE A 42 -5.86 -10.95 5.33
N ASP A 43 -4.89 -10.55 4.53
CA ASP A 43 -3.50 -10.97 4.73
C ASP A 43 -2.90 -10.40 6.02
N LEU A 44 -3.23 -9.15 6.36
CA LEU A 44 -2.80 -8.51 7.60
C LEU A 44 -3.42 -9.23 8.83
N TRP A 45 -4.72 -9.56 8.76
CA TRP A 45 -5.40 -10.34 9.80
C TRP A 45 -4.78 -11.72 9.97
N ALA A 46 -4.59 -12.44 8.86
CA ALA A 46 -4.02 -13.79 8.85
C ALA A 46 -2.54 -13.82 9.32
N ALA A 47 -1.82 -12.72 9.15
CA ALA A 47 -0.45 -12.58 9.65
C ALA A 47 -0.36 -12.42 11.18
N GLY A 48 -1.47 -12.08 11.84
CA GLY A 48 -1.61 -11.90 13.28
C GLY A 48 -2.36 -10.62 13.63
N HIS A 49 -3.52 -10.77 14.27
CA HIS A 49 -4.28 -9.63 14.76
C HIS A 49 -3.53 -8.93 15.91
N ARG A 50 -3.47 -7.60 15.85
CA ARG A 50 -2.84 -6.75 16.87
C ARG A 50 -3.76 -5.58 17.20
N ALA A 51 -3.78 -5.13 18.43
CA ALA A 51 -4.60 -3.99 18.88
C ALA A 51 -4.33 -2.67 18.12
N ARG A 52 -3.16 -2.58 17.45
CA ARG A 52 -2.75 -1.41 16.65
C ARG A 52 -2.83 -1.67 15.14
N ASN A 53 -3.58 -2.66 14.72
CA ASN A 53 -3.96 -2.83 13.33
C ASN A 53 -5.31 -2.15 13.08
N PHE A 54 -5.39 -1.35 12.05
CA PHE A 54 -6.62 -0.81 11.52
C PHE A 54 -6.94 -1.47 10.18
N TYR A 55 -8.19 -1.89 10.00
CA TYR A 55 -8.64 -2.60 8.81
C TYR A 55 -9.71 -1.77 8.10
N MET A 56 -9.40 -1.29 6.89
CA MET A 56 -10.36 -0.53 6.08
C MET A 56 -11.51 -1.42 5.63
N LEU A 57 -12.74 -0.98 5.87
CA LEU A 57 -13.93 -1.69 5.40
C LEU A 57 -14.34 -1.24 3.99
N GLY A 58 -14.17 0.01 3.67
CA GLY A 58 -14.49 0.64 2.39
C GLY A 58 -13.47 1.70 2.02
N SER A 59 -13.87 2.66 1.18
CA SER A 59 -13.09 3.88 0.89
C SER A 59 -11.68 3.60 0.36
N MET A 60 -11.62 2.98 -0.83
CA MET A 60 -10.35 2.70 -1.53
C MET A 60 -9.46 3.95 -1.61
N GLY A 61 -8.18 3.77 -1.29
CA GLY A 61 -7.16 4.82 -1.32
C GLY A 61 -7.04 5.64 -0.03
N LEU A 62 -7.97 5.51 0.94
CA LEU A 62 -7.92 6.30 2.16
C LEU A 62 -7.00 5.73 3.26
N ALA A 63 -6.43 4.54 3.09
CA ALA A 63 -5.49 4.02 4.08
C ALA A 63 -4.24 4.89 4.21
N ILE A 64 -3.75 5.47 3.10
CA ILE A 64 -2.58 6.36 3.11
C ILE A 64 -2.86 7.67 3.88
N PRO A 65 -3.93 8.44 3.58
CA PRO A 65 -4.24 9.64 4.37
C PRO A 65 -4.53 9.34 5.85
N ILE A 66 -5.16 8.21 6.17
CA ILE A 66 -5.36 7.78 7.57
C ILE A 66 -4.01 7.51 8.23
N GLY A 67 -3.13 6.75 7.57
CA GLY A 67 -1.77 6.49 8.06
C GLY A 67 -0.96 7.77 8.26
N LEU A 68 -1.07 8.74 7.36
CA LEU A 68 -0.47 10.06 7.50
C LEU A 68 -1.01 10.77 8.75
N GLY A 69 -2.33 10.80 8.95
CA GLY A 69 -2.95 11.41 10.13
C GLY A 69 -2.45 10.79 11.44
N VAL A 70 -2.37 9.45 11.49
CA VAL A 70 -1.83 8.73 12.65
C VAL A 70 -0.35 9.06 12.88
N ALA A 71 0.46 9.11 11.81
CA ALA A 71 1.87 9.43 11.90
C ALA A 71 2.13 10.85 12.43
N LEU A 72 1.33 11.82 12.00
CA LEU A 72 1.42 13.20 12.47
C LEU A 72 0.95 13.36 13.92
N ALA A 73 -0.10 12.63 14.32
CA ALA A 73 -0.64 12.66 15.69
C ALA A 73 0.21 11.88 16.70
N GLN A 74 1.04 10.94 16.24
CA GLN A 74 1.86 10.05 17.06
C GLN A 74 3.31 10.04 16.54
N PRO A 75 4.08 11.14 16.67
CA PRO A 75 5.39 11.28 16.04
C PRO A 75 6.42 10.23 16.48
N ASP A 76 6.31 9.73 17.71
CA ASP A 76 7.20 8.71 18.26
C ASP A 76 6.81 7.28 17.90
N ARG A 77 5.66 7.10 17.22
CA ARG A 77 5.16 5.79 16.82
C ARG A 77 5.39 5.55 15.33
N ARG A 78 6.04 4.46 15.00
CA ARG A 78 6.13 4.03 13.59
C ARG A 78 4.75 3.61 13.07
N VAL A 79 4.43 4.03 11.86
CA VAL A 79 3.17 3.74 11.17
C VAL A 79 3.49 3.09 9.83
N PHE A 80 2.84 1.98 9.56
CA PHE A 80 2.92 1.28 8.27
C PHE A 80 1.55 1.30 7.59
N VAL A 81 1.54 1.53 6.30
CA VAL A 81 0.34 1.43 5.46
C VAL A 81 0.55 0.30 4.47
N LEU A 82 -0.42 -0.59 4.35
CA LEU A 82 -0.51 -1.59 3.29
C LEU A 82 -1.65 -1.19 2.37
N GLU A 83 -1.36 -0.80 1.14
CA GLU A 83 -2.38 -0.35 0.18
C GLU A 83 -2.21 -1.07 -1.16
N GLY A 84 -3.30 -1.26 -1.91
CA GLY A 84 -3.25 -1.80 -3.26
C GLY A 84 -2.97 -0.71 -4.31
N ASP A 85 -2.43 -1.11 -5.46
CA ASP A 85 -2.18 -0.22 -6.60
C ASP A 85 -3.44 0.46 -7.10
N GLY A 86 -4.53 -0.28 -7.28
CA GLY A 86 -5.82 0.28 -7.69
C GLY A 86 -6.41 1.26 -6.66
N SER A 87 -6.22 0.99 -5.38
CA SER A 87 -6.62 1.90 -4.30
C SER A 87 -5.78 3.17 -4.29
N LEU A 88 -4.45 3.05 -4.45
CA LEU A 88 -3.56 4.21 -4.55
C LEU A 88 -3.99 5.14 -5.67
N LEU A 89 -4.35 4.59 -6.84
CA LEU A 89 -4.78 5.40 -8.00
C LEU A 89 -6.03 6.23 -7.71
N MET A 90 -6.93 5.76 -6.85
CA MET A 90 -8.14 6.50 -6.47
C MET A 90 -7.85 7.72 -5.60
N GLN A 91 -6.70 7.78 -4.95
CA GLN A 91 -6.26 8.88 -4.09
C GLN A 91 -4.79 9.26 -4.36
N LEU A 92 -4.39 9.23 -5.63
CA LEU A 92 -2.99 9.44 -6.04
C LEU A 92 -2.42 10.77 -5.51
N GLY A 93 -3.24 11.81 -5.45
CA GLY A 93 -2.86 13.12 -4.91
C GLY A 93 -2.41 13.10 -3.44
N CYS A 94 -2.75 12.05 -2.67
CA CYS A 94 -2.30 11.94 -1.28
C CYS A 94 -0.76 11.82 -1.17
N LEU A 95 -0.08 11.33 -2.22
CA LEU A 95 1.39 11.24 -2.23
C LEU A 95 2.04 12.62 -2.13
N ALA A 96 1.52 13.61 -2.83
CA ALA A 96 2.00 14.99 -2.71
C ALA A 96 1.79 15.55 -1.29
N THR A 97 0.66 15.22 -0.66
CA THR A 97 0.40 15.61 0.74
C THR A 97 1.37 14.93 1.70
N VAL A 98 1.65 13.64 1.51
CA VAL A 98 2.65 12.90 2.30
C VAL A 98 4.02 13.55 2.14
N ALA A 99 4.45 13.84 0.91
CA ALA A 99 5.72 14.50 0.63
C ALA A 99 5.81 15.89 1.30
N ALA A 100 4.75 16.70 1.18
CA ALA A 100 4.70 18.02 1.80
C ALA A 100 4.77 17.97 3.34
N ARG A 101 4.25 16.93 3.98
CA ARG A 101 4.31 16.75 5.45
C ARG A 101 5.55 16.01 5.90
N ALA A 102 6.18 15.21 5.03
CA ALA A 102 7.41 14.45 5.22
C ALA A 102 7.55 13.75 6.60
N PRO A 103 6.56 12.98 7.06
CA PRO A 103 6.62 12.34 8.38
C PRO A 103 7.68 11.25 8.40
N ARG A 104 8.66 11.34 9.30
CA ARG A 104 9.79 10.39 9.39
C ARG A 104 9.41 9.01 9.89
N ASN A 105 8.24 8.88 10.49
CA ASN A 105 7.73 7.67 11.13
C ASN A 105 6.69 6.91 10.27
N LEU A 106 6.42 7.33 9.04
CA LEU A 106 5.49 6.69 8.09
C LEU A 106 6.24 5.87 7.04
N ALA A 107 5.78 4.65 6.81
CA ALA A 107 6.18 3.84 5.67
C ALA A 107 4.94 3.32 4.92
N ILE A 108 4.91 3.48 3.61
CA ILE A 108 3.81 3.07 2.74
C ILE A 108 4.30 1.93 1.85
N LEU A 109 3.59 0.80 1.88
CA LEU A 109 3.86 -0.37 1.06
C LEU A 109 2.71 -0.54 0.07
N ILE A 110 3.00 -0.38 -1.22
CA ILE A 110 2.03 -0.62 -2.28
C ILE A 110 2.15 -2.07 -2.74
N LEU A 111 1.05 -2.78 -2.62
CA LEU A 111 0.91 -4.18 -3.05
C LEU A 111 0.39 -4.17 -4.49
N ASP A 112 1.31 -4.03 -5.43
CA ASP A 112 1.02 -3.94 -6.85
C ASP A 112 0.83 -5.34 -7.44
N ASN A 113 -0.43 -5.67 -7.76
CA ASN A 113 -0.82 -6.91 -8.42
C ASN A 113 -1.49 -6.68 -9.79
N GLY A 114 -1.63 -5.43 -10.21
CA GLY A 114 -2.23 -5.02 -11.48
C GLY A 114 -3.74 -5.27 -11.61
N THR A 115 -4.43 -5.73 -10.52
CA THR A 115 -5.83 -6.14 -10.63
C THR A 115 -6.69 -5.78 -9.43
N PHE A 116 -8.00 -5.57 -9.68
CA PHE A 116 -9.05 -5.46 -8.66
C PHE A 116 -9.57 -6.86 -8.28
N GLN A 117 -8.81 -7.61 -7.48
CA GLN A 117 -9.07 -9.03 -7.24
C GLN A 117 -10.42 -9.34 -6.58
N ILE A 118 -10.96 -8.45 -5.75
CA ILE A 118 -12.20 -8.70 -5.00
C ILE A 118 -13.43 -8.53 -5.90
N THR A 119 -13.35 -7.69 -6.92
CA THR A 119 -14.49 -7.30 -7.74
C THR A 119 -14.47 -7.91 -9.14
N GLY A 120 -13.69 -8.98 -9.35
CA GLY A 120 -13.70 -9.75 -10.60
C GLY A 120 -12.37 -9.80 -11.35
N GLY A 121 -11.28 -9.27 -10.78
CA GLY A 121 -9.95 -9.40 -11.36
C GLY A 121 -9.69 -8.47 -12.56
N GLN A 122 -10.46 -7.40 -12.69
CA GLN A 122 -10.25 -6.41 -13.73
C GLN A 122 -8.85 -5.78 -13.59
N PRO A 123 -8.13 -5.52 -14.69
CA PRO A 123 -6.84 -4.84 -14.62
C PRO A 123 -7.01 -3.42 -14.08
N THR A 124 -6.04 -2.98 -13.28
CA THR A 124 -6.00 -1.59 -12.82
C THR A 124 -5.61 -0.63 -13.94
N PRO A 125 -5.95 0.66 -13.86
CA PRO A 125 -5.49 1.64 -14.86
C PRO A 125 -3.97 1.69 -15.00
N ALA A 126 -3.20 1.46 -13.92
CA ALA A 126 -1.74 1.39 -13.99
C ALA A 126 -1.26 0.22 -14.85
N GLU A 127 -1.86 -0.96 -14.69
CA GLU A 127 -1.56 -2.13 -15.51
C GLU A 127 -1.92 -1.89 -16.99
N GLN A 128 -3.08 -1.28 -17.24
CA GLN A 128 -3.53 -0.99 -18.62
C GLN A 128 -2.66 0.04 -19.34
N SER A 129 -2.18 1.05 -18.65
CA SER A 129 -1.39 2.16 -19.21
C SER A 129 0.11 1.95 -19.13
N GLY A 130 0.58 0.97 -18.34
CA GLY A 130 2.00 0.81 -18.01
C GLY A 130 2.52 1.92 -17.09
N THR A 131 1.66 2.48 -16.21
CA THR A 131 2.07 3.55 -15.29
C THR A 131 3.06 3.02 -14.25
N ASP A 132 4.24 3.61 -14.19
CA ASP A 132 5.24 3.34 -13.14
C ASP A 132 4.88 4.09 -11.85
N LEU A 133 4.23 3.39 -10.92
CA LEU A 133 3.81 3.97 -9.63
C LEU A 133 5.00 4.38 -8.75
N VAL A 134 6.16 3.74 -8.92
CA VAL A 134 7.38 4.13 -8.20
C VAL A 134 7.90 5.47 -8.71
N ALA A 135 7.92 5.65 -10.04
CA ALA A 135 8.30 6.92 -10.65
C ALA A 135 7.33 8.04 -10.24
N VAL A 136 6.02 7.78 -10.21
CA VAL A 136 5.01 8.73 -9.72
C VAL A 136 5.28 9.13 -8.27
N ALA A 137 5.51 8.16 -7.38
CA ALA A 137 5.80 8.45 -5.98
C ALA A 137 7.07 9.32 -5.83
N ARG A 138 8.13 8.99 -6.58
CA ARG A 138 9.38 9.79 -6.60
C ARG A 138 9.16 11.22 -7.12
N ALA A 139 8.29 11.39 -8.10
CA ALA A 139 7.98 12.72 -8.65
C ALA A 139 7.20 13.60 -7.67
N CYS A 140 6.52 13.00 -6.71
CA CYS A 140 5.83 13.75 -5.65
C CYS A 140 6.78 14.25 -4.54
N GLY A 141 7.98 13.71 -4.41
CA GLY A 141 8.98 14.15 -3.41
C GLY A 141 9.50 13.04 -2.51
#